data_88006eaa2173303ba2888bed40c402c8
#
_entry.id   88006eaa2173303ba2888bed40c402c8
#
_cell.length_a   1.000
_cell.length_b   1.000
_cell.length_c   1.000
_cell.angle_alpha   90.00
_cell.angle_beta   90.00
_cell.angle_gamma   90.00
#
_symmetry.space_group_name_H-M   'P 1'
#
loop_
_entity.id
_entity.type
_entity.pdbx_description
1 polymer ?
#
loop_
_entity_poly.entity_id
_entity_poly.type
_entity_poly.pdbx_seq_one_letter_code
_entity_poly.pdbx_strand_id
1 'polypeptide(L)'
;YRERTVQHPFIDDLLKEDLVDDKCLWIVTWGFDVPRLLKRLRGRNVIYHAHSSGYGFKLPPSVPIVAVSRNTMGYWGHHASRNPLFFIPNALESQWIERGDLKGDLAIRPIDVLVQKRKSSNYLLFELVPALRAKGLRVEIQSDWVEDIVRLFNDSKVFLYDSTEHWSAAGVTEGFGLPPVEAMACGCIVFSSLNHALSDILTPGEIGHQIGC
;
A
#
# COMPACT_ATOMS: atom_id res chain seq x y z
N TYR A 1 7.51 14.12 11.95
CA TYR A 1 8.42 15.06 11.28
C TYR A 1 9.76 14.35 11.14
N ARG A 2 10.23 14.14 9.89
CA ARG A 2 11.60 13.66 9.66
C ARG A 2 12.56 14.82 9.90
N GLU A 3 13.60 14.60 10.68
CA GLU A 3 14.66 15.58 10.83
C GLU A 3 15.37 15.79 9.50
N ARG A 4 15.79 17.03 9.24
CA ARG A 4 16.59 17.39 8.07
C ARG A 4 17.95 16.70 8.19
N THR A 5 18.31 15.89 7.22
CA THR A 5 19.63 15.25 7.14
C THR A 5 20.27 15.56 5.80
N VAL A 6 21.60 15.37 5.70
CA VAL A 6 22.33 15.49 4.42
C VAL A 6 21.77 14.54 3.36
N GLN A 7 21.25 13.39 3.78
CA GLN A 7 20.64 12.38 2.89
C GLN A 7 19.19 12.72 2.50
N HIS A 8 18.50 13.57 3.29
CA HIS A 8 17.09 13.93 3.07
C HIS A 8 16.89 15.44 3.20
N PRO A 9 17.46 16.23 2.28
CA PRO A 9 17.30 17.68 2.28
C PRO A 9 15.86 18.08 1.92
N PHE A 10 15.44 19.26 2.35
CA PHE A 10 14.16 19.80 1.89
C PHE A 10 14.27 20.24 0.41
N ILE A 11 13.19 20.05 -0.34
CA ILE A 11 13.11 20.45 -1.75
C ILE A 11 13.47 21.93 -1.95
N ASP A 12 13.11 22.79 -1.00
CA ASP A 12 13.40 24.21 -1.06
C ASP A 12 14.90 24.53 -1.02
N ASP A 13 15.65 23.75 -0.29
CA ASP A 13 17.11 23.90 -0.20
C ASP A 13 17.77 23.42 -1.48
N LEU A 14 17.33 22.25 -2.00
CA LEU A 14 17.83 21.73 -3.27
C LEU A 14 17.62 22.70 -4.45
N LEU A 15 16.47 23.37 -4.47
CA LEU A 15 16.13 24.29 -5.55
C LEU A 15 16.80 25.66 -5.43
N LYS A 16 17.23 26.08 -4.23
CA LYS A 16 17.92 27.37 -4.00
C LYS A 16 19.41 27.30 -4.29
N GLU A 17 20.03 26.15 -4.01
CA GLU A 17 21.48 26.01 -4.04
C GLU A 17 22.02 25.58 -5.41
N ASP A 18 21.15 25.51 -6.42
CA ASP A 18 21.48 25.00 -7.77
C ASP A 18 22.21 23.64 -7.75
N LEU A 19 21.98 22.88 -6.67
CA LEU A 19 22.63 21.59 -6.42
C LEU A 19 22.13 20.48 -7.34
N VAL A 20 21.11 20.76 -8.16
CA VAL A 20 20.46 19.76 -8.99
C VAL A 20 20.64 20.10 -10.46
N ASP A 21 21.35 19.24 -11.18
CA ASP A 21 21.51 19.33 -12.64
C ASP A 21 20.12 19.33 -13.32
N ASP A 22 19.97 20.15 -14.36
CA ASP A 22 18.75 20.20 -15.19
C ASP A 22 18.41 18.87 -15.84
N LYS A 23 19.36 17.93 -15.91
CA LYS A 23 19.16 16.55 -16.38
C LYS A 23 18.54 15.62 -15.34
N CYS A 24 18.44 16.02 -14.09
CA CYS A 24 17.84 15.19 -13.05
C CYS A 24 16.37 14.91 -13.33
N LEU A 25 15.97 13.67 -13.08
CA LEU A 25 14.57 13.26 -13.10
C LEU A 25 13.99 13.34 -11.69
N TRP A 26 12.94 14.13 -11.53
CA TRP A 26 12.21 14.27 -10.29
C TRP A 26 11.05 13.28 -10.23
N ILE A 27 11.05 12.42 -9.24
CA ILE A 27 9.95 11.50 -8.99
C ILE A 27 9.08 12.08 -7.88
N VAL A 28 7.92 12.61 -8.27
CA VAL A 28 6.92 13.11 -7.31
C VAL A 28 5.99 11.96 -6.98
N THR A 29 5.86 11.66 -5.70
CA THR A 29 5.06 10.53 -5.23
C THR A 29 4.07 10.97 -4.16
N TRP A 30 2.98 10.22 -4.00
CA TRP A 30 1.92 10.44 -3.02
C TRP A 30 1.09 11.73 -3.20
N GLY A 31 0.04 11.81 -2.59
CA GLY A 31 -1.03 12.54 -2.02
C GLY A 31 -1.26 13.98 -2.46
N PHE A 32 -1.86 14.67 -1.52
CA PHE A 32 -2.47 15.98 -1.73
C PHE A 32 -1.48 17.12 -2.05
N ASP A 33 -0.20 16.95 -1.72
CA ASP A 33 0.84 17.94 -2.02
C ASP A 33 1.40 17.88 -3.45
N VAL A 34 1.01 16.89 -4.25
CA VAL A 34 1.49 16.72 -5.63
C VAL A 34 1.32 17.99 -6.48
N PRO A 35 0.16 18.69 -6.50
CA PRO A 35 0.03 19.90 -7.29
C PRO A 35 1.00 21.01 -6.87
N ARG A 36 1.27 21.13 -5.56
CA ARG A 36 2.22 22.11 -5.02
C ARG A 36 3.64 21.79 -5.44
N LEU A 37 4.04 20.52 -5.37
CA LEU A 37 5.35 20.04 -5.79
C LEU A 37 5.56 20.24 -7.30
N LEU A 38 4.59 19.87 -8.14
CA LEU A 38 4.65 20.08 -9.58
C LEU A 38 4.77 21.56 -9.97
N LYS A 39 4.08 22.44 -9.24
CA LYS A 39 4.22 23.89 -9.46
C LYS A 39 5.64 24.38 -9.17
N ARG A 40 6.29 23.86 -8.13
CA ARG A 40 7.68 24.20 -7.76
C ARG A 40 8.71 23.63 -8.73
N LEU A 41 8.41 22.47 -9.32
CA LEU A 41 9.27 21.77 -10.27
C LEU A 41 8.99 22.15 -11.73
N ARG A 42 8.27 23.26 -11.96
CA ARG A 42 7.94 23.68 -13.31
C ARG A 42 9.20 23.93 -14.15
N GLY A 43 9.22 23.36 -15.36
CA GLY A 43 10.37 23.41 -16.25
C GLY A 43 11.44 22.33 -16.01
N ARG A 44 11.26 21.48 -15.00
CA ARG A 44 12.13 20.35 -14.71
C ARG A 44 11.57 19.05 -15.30
N ASN A 45 12.42 18.01 -15.42
CA ASN A 45 12.00 16.69 -15.83
C ASN A 45 11.31 15.99 -14.65
N VAL A 46 10.00 15.80 -14.73
CA VAL A 46 9.18 15.28 -13.62
C VAL A 46 8.34 14.11 -14.10
N ILE A 47 8.25 13.06 -13.28
CA ILE A 47 7.22 12.02 -13.39
C ILE A 47 6.40 12.00 -12.10
N TYR A 48 5.14 11.60 -12.21
CA TYR A 48 4.28 11.33 -11.06
C TYR A 48 4.14 9.83 -10.83
N HIS A 49 4.59 9.35 -9.67
CA HIS A 49 4.43 7.97 -9.24
C HIS A 49 3.16 7.86 -8.39
N ALA A 50 2.10 7.34 -9.01
CA ALA A 50 0.75 7.32 -8.47
C ALA A 50 0.51 6.09 -7.60
N HIS A 51 0.57 6.26 -6.28
CA HIS A 51 0.33 5.21 -5.29
C HIS A 51 -1.13 5.01 -4.92
N SER A 52 -2.03 5.90 -5.34
CA SER A 52 -3.45 5.84 -5.05
C SER A 52 -4.24 6.70 -6.02
N SER A 53 -5.55 6.75 -5.85
CA SER A 53 -6.48 7.57 -6.63
C SER A 53 -7.46 8.30 -5.71
N GLY A 54 -8.34 9.15 -6.28
CA GLY A 54 -9.34 9.88 -5.49
C GLY A 54 -8.89 11.26 -5.01
N TYR A 55 -7.65 11.68 -5.24
CA TYR A 55 -7.14 12.98 -4.76
C TYR A 55 -7.79 14.23 -5.37
N GLY A 56 -8.50 14.09 -6.48
CA GLY A 56 -9.26 15.18 -7.12
C GLY A 56 -8.42 16.27 -7.81
N PHE A 57 -7.09 16.19 -7.82
CA PHE A 57 -6.26 17.17 -8.51
C PHE A 57 -6.07 16.84 -10.00
N LYS A 58 -5.71 17.86 -10.77
CA LYS A 58 -5.36 17.74 -12.19
C LYS A 58 -3.85 17.77 -12.38
N LEU A 59 -3.37 16.95 -13.32
CA LEU A 59 -1.95 16.92 -13.71
C LEU A 59 -1.72 17.70 -15.00
N PRO A 60 -0.58 18.41 -15.13
CA PRO A 60 -0.16 18.98 -16.42
C PRO A 60 0.02 17.86 -17.46
N PRO A 61 -0.46 18.02 -18.70
CA PRO A 61 -0.41 16.95 -19.71
C PRO A 61 1.00 16.44 -20.06
N SER A 62 2.04 17.24 -19.78
CA SER A 62 3.44 16.88 -20.00
C SER A 62 4.03 15.94 -18.94
N VAL A 63 3.34 15.72 -17.81
CA VAL A 63 3.85 14.90 -16.70
C VAL A 63 3.48 13.44 -16.93
N PRO A 64 4.45 12.53 -17.18
CA PRO A 64 4.18 11.11 -17.23
C PRO A 64 3.68 10.58 -15.88
N ILE A 65 2.79 9.60 -15.92
CA ILE A 65 2.21 8.95 -14.74
C ILE A 65 2.68 7.50 -14.71
N VAL A 66 3.23 7.07 -13.59
CA VAL A 66 3.54 5.67 -13.30
C VAL A 66 2.58 5.19 -12.24
N ALA A 67 1.67 4.30 -12.59
CA ALA A 67 0.67 3.74 -11.68
C ALA A 67 1.14 2.41 -11.09
N VAL A 68 0.87 2.18 -9.80
CA VAL A 68 1.29 0.97 -9.07
C VAL A 68 0.31 -0.20 -9.17
N SER A 69 -0.89 0.03 -9.71
CA SER A 69 -1.92 -1.00 -9.92
C SER A 69 -2.75 -0.68 -11.16
N ARG A 70 -3.45 -1.69 -11.69
CA ARG A 70 -4.39 -1.49 -12.81
C ARG A 70 -5.56 -0.60 -12.40
N ASN A 71 -6.02 -0.73 -11.15
CA ASN A 71 -7.05 0.15 -10.59
C ASN A 71 -6.59 1.62 -10.61
N THR A 72 -5.39 1.91 -10.09
CA THR A 72 -4.80 3.26 -10.11
C THR A 72 -4.56 3.75 -11.53
N MET A 73 -4.10 2.86 -12.42
CA MET A 73 -3.91 3.14 -13.85
C MET A 73 -5.23 3.51 -14.53
N GLY A 74 -6.30 2.76 -14.28
CA GLY A 74 -7.64 3.04 -14.82
C GLY A 74 -8.17 4.40 -14.39
N TYR A 75 -8.04 4.74 -13.11
CA TYR A 75 -8.42 6.05 -12.60
C TYR A 75 -7.67 7.19 -13.33
N TRP A 76 -6.34 7.13 -13.38
CA TRP A 76 -5.55 8.18 -14.01
C TRP A 76 -5.73 8.23 -15.52
N GLY A 77 -5.95 7.09 -16.19
CA GLY A 77 -6.30 7.03 -17.61
C GLY A 77 -7.58 7.81 -17.94
N HIS A 78 -8.55 7.78 -17.04
CA HIS A 78 -9.78 8.56 -17.16
C HIS A 78 -9.57 10.05 -16.83
N HIS A 79 -8.91 10.34 -15.70
CA HIS A 79 -8.80 11.71 -15.18
C HIS A 79 -7.68 12.54 -15.82
N ALA A 80 -6.68 11.88 -16.42
CA ALA A 80 -5.51 12.49 -17.02
C ALA A 80 -5.21 11.88 -18.41
N SER A 81 -6.25 11.77 -19.26
CA SER A 81 -6.24 11.06 -20.55
C SER A 81 -5.21 11.57 -21.57
N ARG A 82 -4.63 12.76 -21.36
CA ARG A 82 -3.59 13.34 -22.22
C ARG A 82 -2.16 13.09 -21.72
N ASN A 83 -2.01 12.49 -20.52
CA ASN A 83 -0.71 12.21 -19.93
C ASN A 83 -0.19 10.83 -20.40
N PRO A 84 1.11 10.68 -20.68
CA PRO A 84 1.70 9.35 -20.83
C PRO A 84 1.48 8.54 -19.56
N LEU A 85 1.01 7.30 -19.69
CA LEU A 85 0.63 6.45 -18.57
C LEU A 85 1.35 5.12 -18.66
N PHE A 86 2.03 4.76 -17.57
CA PHE A 86 2.81 3.53 -17.45
C PHE A 86 2.37 2.73 -16.22
N PHE A 87 2.56 1.44 -16.28
CA PHE A 87 2.26 0.53 -15.17
C PHE A 87 3.55 -0.10 -14.64
N ILE A 88 3.87 0.16 -13.37
CA ILE A 88 4.97 -0.48 -12.64
C ILE A 88 4.44 -0.83 -11.25
N PRO A 89 4.15 -2.11 -10.97
CA PRO A 89 3.63 -2.51 -9.67
C PRO A 89 4.69 -2.30 -8.57
N ASN A 90 4.22 -2.13 -7.33
CA ASN A 90 5.11 -2.15 -6.18
C ASN A 90 5.77 -3.52 -6.04
N ALA A 91 7.03 -3.52 -5.64
CA ALA A 91 7.74 -4.73 -5.22
C ALA A 91 7.65 -4.88 -3.70
N LEU A 92 7.79 -6.12 -3.23
CA LEU A 92 8.07 -6.39 -1.82
C LEU A 92 9.53 -6.06 -1.52
N GLU A 93 9.79 -5.59 -0.29
CA GLU A 93 11.15 -5.47 0.21
C GLU A 93 11.81 -6.85 0.29
N SER A 94 13.14 -6.91 0.14
CA SER A 94 13.91 -8.16 0.09
C SER A 94 13.67 -9.04 1.31
N GLN A 95 13.50 -8.44 2.50
CA GLN A 95 13.24 -9.18 3.73
C GLN A 95 12.02 -10.12 3.68
N TRP A 96 10.96 -9.75 2.93
CA TRP A 96 9.77 -10.58 2.76
C TRP A 96 10.05 -11.82 1.89
N ILE A 97 10.91 -11.66 0.88
CA ILE A 97 11.27 -12.75 -0.03
C ILE A 97 12.31 -13.67 0.61
N GLU A 98 13.28 -13.11 1.33
CA GLU A 98 14.40 -13.85 1.92
C GLU A 98 14.02 -14.60 3.20
N ARG A 99 13.09 -14.03 4.00
CA ARG A 99 12.74 -14.51 5.33
C ARG A 99 11.31 -15.01 5.45
N GLY A 100 10.47 -14.75 4.44
CA GLY A 100 9.09 -15.23 4.41
C GLY A 100 9.03 -16.75 4.28
N ASP A 101 8.23 -17.38 5.12
CA ASP A 101 8.05 -18.84 5.16
C ASP A 101 6.86 -19.28 4.31
N LEU A 102 6.97 -19.06 3.00
CA LEU A 102 5.90 -19.35 2.02
C LEU A 102 5.44 -20.81 2.04
N LYS A 103 6.34 -21.75 2.37
CA LYS A 103 6.07 -23.20 2.37
C LYS A 103 5.97 -23.80 3.77
N GLY A 104 5.94 -22.94 4.79
CA GLY A 104 5.86 -23.36 6.18
C GLY A 104 4.59 -24.15 6.50
N ASP A 105 4.72 -25.07 7.44
CA ASP A 105 3.58 -25.85 7.92
C ASP A 105 2.66 -24.96 8.78
N LEU A 106 1.49 -24.66 8.27
CA LEU A 106 0.48 -23.87 8.97
C LEU A 106 0.03 -24.51 10.30
N ALA A 107 0.11 -25.84 10.44
CA ALA A 107 -0.36 -26.52 11.64
C ALA A 107 0.44 -26.15 12.88
N ILE A 108 1.73 -25.86 12.74
CA ILE A 108 2.62 -25.52 13.87
C ILE A 108 2.64 -24.05 14.23
N ARG A 109 2.07 -23.18 13.40
CA ARG A 109 2.09 -21.73 13.64
C ARG A 109 1.26 -21.37 14.88
N PRO A 110 1.83 -20.55 15.79
CA PRO A 110 1.17 -20.26 17.06
C PRO A 110 -0.04 -19.32 16.97
N ILE A 111 -0.16 -18.50 15.95
CA ILE A 111 -1.24 -17.52 15.78
C ILE A 111 -2.21 -18.04 14.73
N ASP A 112 -3.49 -18.23 15.12
CA ASP A 112 -4.49 -18.71 14.16
C ASP A 112 -4.89 -17.61 13.19
N VAL A 113 -5.06 -16.38 13.70
CA VAL A 113 -5.49 -15.23 12.89
C VAL A 113 -4.72 -13.98 13.28
N LEU A 114 -4.11 -13.33 12.32
CA LEU A 114 -3.47 -12.02 12.46
C LEU A 114 -4.36 -10.94 11.84
N VAL A 115 -4.50 -9.83 12.54
CA VAL A 115 -5.20 -8.62 12.10
C VAL A 115 -4.29 -7.42 12.34
N GLN A 116 -4.14 -6.54 11.35
CA GLN A 116 -3.52 -5.24 11.59
C GLN A 116 -4.61 -4.22 11.95
N LYS A 117 -4.54 -3.62 13.13
CA LYS A 117 -5.52 -2.63 13.59
C LYS A 117 -5.60 -1.42 12.66
N ARG A 118 -4.45 -0.98 12.14
CA ARG A 118 -4.40 0.12 11.20
C ARG A 118 -5.12 -0.26 9.91
N LYS A 119 -6.04 0.57 9.47
CA LYS A 119 -6.92 0.41 8.30
C LYS A 119 -8.01 -0.65 8.43
N SER A 120 -8.09 -1.41 9.51
CA SER A 120 -9.17 -2.38 9.69
C SER A 120 -10.52 -1.70 9.91
N SER A 121 -11.58 -2.33 9.38
CA SER A 121 -12.96 -1.91 9.59
C SER A 121 -13.42 -2.11 11.04
N ASN A 122 -14.44 -1.37 11.44
CA ASN A 122 -15.08 -1.56 12.74
C ASN A 122 -15.71 -2.95 12.85
N TYR A 123 -16.33 -3.46 11.78
CA TYR A 123 -16.85 -4.82 11.73
C TYR A 123 -15.76 -5.86 12.04
N LEU A 124 -14.61 -5.75 11.38
CA LEU A 124 -13.50 -6.68 11.61
C LEU A 124 -13.02 -6.65 13.07
N LEU A 125 -12.86 -5.46 13.65
CA LEU A 125 -12.27 -5.31 14.98
C LEU A 125 -13.26 -5.63 16.11
N PHE A 126 -14.53 -5.22 15.99
CA PHE A 126 -15.49 -5.25 17.08
C PHE A 126 -16.54 -6.36 16.98
N GLU A 127 -16.67 -7.01 15.84
CA GLU A 127 -17.61 -8.12 15.64
C GLU A 127 -16.89 -9.42 15.28
N LEU A 128 -16.11 -9.43 14.18
CA LEU A 128 -15.50 -10.66 13.69
C LEU A 128 -14.39 -11.19 14.62
N VAL A 129 -13.50 -10.32 15.09
CA VAL A 129 -12.42 -10.73 16.02
C VAL A 129 -12.97 -11.31 17.32
N PRO A 130 -13.93 -10.68 18.02
CA PRO A 130 -14.56 -11.28 19.21
C PRO A 130 -15.22 -12.65 18.91
N ALA A 131 -15.92 -12.78 17.79
CA ALA A 131 -16.56 -14.01 17.38
C ALA A 131 -15.55 -15.15 17.15
N LEU A 132 -14.41 -14.86 16.51
CA LEU A 132 -13.32 -15.82 16.30
C LEU A 132 -12.70 -16.26 17.63
N ARG A 133 -12.45 -15.31 18.53
CA ARG A 133 -11.94 -15.61 19.90
C ARG A 133 -12.93 -16.46 20.72
N ALA A 134 -14.22 -16.21 20.59
CA ALA A 134 -15.26 -17.01 21.23
C ALA A 134 -15.30 -18.47 20.73
N LYS A 135 -14.79 -18.72 19.52
CA LYS A 135 -14.61 -20.07 18.95
C LYS A 135 -13.29 -20.72 19.39
N GLY A 136 -12.51 -20.09 20.26
CA GLY A 136 -11.24 -20.63 20.76
C GLY A 136 -10.03 -20.35 19.88
N LEU A 137 -10.16 -19.53 18.83
CA LEU A 137 -9.03 -19.16 17.95
C LEU A 137 -8.13 -18.12 18.63
N ARG A 138 -6.84 -18.27 18.49
CA ARG A 138 -5.84 -17.27 18.90
C ARG A 138 -5.77 -16.17 17.85
N VAL A 139 -6.40 -15.03 18.17
CA VAL A 139 -6.40 -13.85 17.30
C VAL A 139 -5.46 -12.80 17.85
N GLU A 140 -4.40 -12.50 17.11
CA GLU A 140 -3.46 -11.42 17.38
C GLU A 140 -3.89 -10.17 16.64
N ILE A 141 -3.89 -9.01 17.34
CA ILE A 141 -4.16 -7.71 16.75
C ILE A 141 -2.89 -6.87 16.84
N GLN A 142 -2.19 -6.72 15.74
CA GLN A 142 -1.05 -5.83 15.65
C GLN A 142 -1.51 -4.37 15.67
N SER A 143 -1.29 -3.70 16.80
CA SER A 143 -1.69 -2.31 17.02
C SER A 143 -0.54 -1.32 16.91
N ASP A 144 0.65 -1.76 17.31
CA ASP A 144 1.82 -0.93 17.47
C ASP A 144 2.94 -1.37 16.54
N TRP A 145 4.07 -0.66 16.61
CA TRP A 145 5.27 -1.05 15.89
C TRP A 145 5.79 -2.40 16.36
N VAL A 146 6.22 -3.24 15.42
CA VAL A 146 6.78 -4.57 15.68
C VAL A 146 8.20 -4.62 15.12
N GLU A 147 9.14 -5.02 15.93
CA GLU A 147 10.56 -5.09 15.55
C GLU A 147 10.80 -6.07 14.40
N ASP A 148 10.18 -7.24 14.46
CA ASP A 148 10.26 -8.27 13.42
C ASP A 148 8.87 -8.60 12.87
N ILE A 149 8.44 -7.80 11.92
CA ILE A 149 7.13 -7.95 11.29
C ILE A 149 7.06 -9.22 10.42
N VAL A 150 8.15 -9.62 9.78
CA VAL A 150 8.20 -10.84 8.95
C VAL A 150 7.97 -12.07 9.83
N ARG A 151 8.59 -12.12 11.02
CA ARG A 151 8.35 -13.19 11.97
C ARG A 151 6.91 -13.26 12.43
N LEU A 152 6.28 -12.11 12.72
CA LEU A 152 4.86 -12.07 13.12
C LEU A 152 3.97 -12.71 12.05
N PHE A 153 4.23 -12.44 10.78
CA PHE A 153 3.50 -13.06 9.68
C PHE A 153 3.83 -14.55 9.53
N ASN A 154 5.10 -14.96 9.66
CA ASN A 154 5.49 -16.38 9.63
C ASN A 154 4.86 -17.21 10.76
N ASP A 155 4.63 -16.58 11.92
CA ASP A 155 3.97 -17.21 13.08
C ASP A 155 2.44 -17.28 12.93
N SER A 156 1.87 -16.72 11.85
CA SER A 156 0.42 -16.58 11.64
C SER A 156 -0.09 -17.49 10.52
N LYS A 157 -1.24 -18.16 10.74
CA LYS A 157 -1.88 -19.03 9.75
C LYS A 157 -2.71 -18.24 8.75
N VAL A 158 -3.54 -17.35 9.27
CA VAL A 158 -4.50 -16.55 8.50
C VAL A 158 -4.23 -15.08 8.72
N PHE A 159 -4.31 -14.30 7.67
CA PHE A 159 -4.29 -12.83 7.72
C PHE A 159 -5.64 -12.28 7.28
N LEU A 160 -6.29 -11.49 8.15
CA LEU A 160 -7.52 -10.78 7.83
C LEU A 160 -7.22 -9.32 7.54
N TYR A 161 -7.70 -8.83 6.41
CA TYR A 161 -7.49 -7.46 5.97
C TYR A 161 -8.76 -6.87 5.35
N ASP A 162 -9.36 -5.89 6.03
CA ASP A 162 -10.50 -5.13 5.50
C ASP A 162 -10.24 -3.64 5.63
N SER A 163 -9.89 -3.01 4.52
CA SER A 163 -9.53 -1.60 4.44
C SER A 163 -10.61 -0.72 3.82
N THR A 164 -11.79 -1.26 3.56
CA THR A 164 -12.87 -0.56 2.84
C THR A 164 -13.31 0.72 3.54
N GLU A 165 -13.67 0.63 4.83
CA GLU A 165 -14.09 1.79 5.62
C GLU A 165 -13.00 2.87 5.71
N HIS A 166 -11.76 2.44 5.93
CA HIS A 166 -10.61 3.34 6.07
C HIS A 166 -10.43 4.22 4.83
N TRP A 167 -10.44 3.60 3.65
CA TRP A 167 -10.22 4.33 2.40
C TRP A 167 -11.44 5.15 1.99
N SER A 168 -12.65 4.66 2.25
CA SER A 168 -13.88 5.42 2.03
C SER A 168 -13.89 6.69 2.88
N ALA A 169 -13.55 6.59 4.16
CA ALA A 169 -13.45 7.74 5.06
C ALA A 169 -12.34 8.74 4.65
N ALA A 170 -11.24 8.25 4.10
CA ALA A 170 -10.14 9.08 3.62
C ALA A 170 -10.42 9.74 2.25
N GLY A 171 -11.46 9.32 1.52
CA GLY A 171 -11.79 9.81 0.18
C GLY A 171 -10.76 9.44 -0.89
N VAL A 172 -9.93 8.44 -0.62
CA VAL A 172 -8.90 7.90 -1.53
C VAL A 172 -9.01 6.38 -1.60
N THR A 173 -8.13 5.73 -2.36
CA THR A 173 -8.24 4.28 -2.62
C THR A 173 -7.05 3.49 -2.06
N GLU A 174 -7.25 2.17 -1.84
CA GLU A 174 -6.13 1.25 -1.71
C GLU A 174 -5.37 1.21 -3.04
N GLY A 175 -4.14 1.68 -3.03
CA GLY A 175 -3.37 1.85 -4.25
C GLY A 175 -2.68 0.58 -4.74
N PHE A 176 -2.32 -0.32 -3.84
CA PHE A 176 -1.70 -1.61 -4.17
C PHE A 176 -2.14 -2.74 -3.22
N GLY A 177 -2.07 -2.54 -1.91
CA GLY A 177 -2.39 -3.59 -0.93
C GLY A 177 -1.16 -4.40 -0.51
N LEU A 178 -0.08 -3.73 -0.12
CA LEU A 178 1.15 -4.40 0.34
C LEU A 178 0.90 -5.42 1.47
N PRO A 179 0.12 -5.13 2.53
CA PRO A 179 -0.03 -6.08 3.63
C PRO A 179 -0.58 -7.45 3.24
N PRO A 180 -1.60 -7.60 2.37
CA PRO A 180 -1.98 -8.90 1.84
C PRO A 180 -0.87 -9.63 1.08
N VAL A 181 -0.07 -8.92 0.28
CA VAL A 181 1.03 -9.52 -0.50
C VAL A 181 2.18 -9.95 0.42
N GLU A 182 2.48 -9.15 1.45
CA GLU A 182 3.44 -9.48 2.51
C GLU A 182 3.02 -10.75 3.28
N ALA A 183 1.73 -10.85 3.62
CA ALA A 183 1.15 -12.04 4.24
C ALA A 183 1.29 -13.29 3.37
N MET A 184 1.05 -13.16 2.06
CA MET A 184 1.23 -14.26 1.10
C MET A 184 2.68 -14.68 0.99
N ALA A 185 3.64 -13.75 0.98
CA ALA A 185 5.07 -14.06 0.97
C ALA A 185 5.51 -14.88 2.20
N CYS A 186 4.80 -14.72 3.31
CA CYS A 186 4.98 -15.52 4.52
C CYS A 186 4.10 -16.78 4.57
N GLY A 187 3.39 -17.11 3.50
CA GLY A 187 2.53 -18.32 3.44
C GLY A 187 1.24 -18.22 4.25
N CYS A 188 0.81 -17.05 4.68
CA CYS A 188 -0.50 -16.88 5.31
C CYS A 188 -1.63 -17.09 4.31
N ILE A 189 -2.72 -17.70 4.75
CA ILE A 189 -3.99 -17.69 4.00
C ILE A 189 -4.63 -16.32 4.18
N VAL A 190 -4.83 -15.58 3.09
CA VAL A 190 -5.35 -14.21 3.13
C VAL A 190 -6.86 -14.19 2.93
N PHE A 191 -7.55 -13.53 3.86
CA PHE A 191 -8.95 -13.13 3.71
C PHE A 191 -9.01 -11.60 3.68
N SER A 192 -9.56 -11.05 2.60
CA SER A 192 -9.56 -9.61 2.40
C SER A 192 -10.84 -9.09 1.77
N SER A 193 -11.16 -7.83 2.04
CA SER A 193 -12.07 -7.07 1.18
C SER A 193 -11.44 -6.92 -0.21
N LEU A 194 -12.26 -6.91 -1.26
CA LEU A 194 -11.82 -6.76 -2.65
C LEU A 194 -12.00 -5.32 -3.15
N ASN A 195 -11.60 -4.35 -2.35
CA ASN A 195 -11.71 -2.95 -2.73
C ASN A 195 -10.50 -2.47 -3.53
N HIS A 196 -10.76 -1.72 -4.58
CA HIS A 196 -9.77 -1.02 -5.39
C HIS A 196 -8.67 -1.95 -5.93
N ALA A 197 -7.38 -1.65 -5.64
CA ALA A 197 -6.26 -2.42 -6.14
C ALA A 197 -6.15 -3.85 -5.58
N LEU A 198 -6.84 -4.16 -4.49
CA LEU A 198 -6.89 -5.53 -3.97
C LEU A 198 -7.52 -6.50 -4.98
N SER A 199 -8.46 -6.03 -5.79
CA SER A 199 -9.05 -6.82 -6.88
C SER A 199 -8.07 -7.15 -8.02
N ASP A 200 -6.97 -6.43 -8.13
CA ASP A 200 -5.90 -6.74 -9.11
C ASP A 200 -5.03 -7.91 -8.68
N ILE A 201 -4.99 -8.21 -7.38
CA ILE A 201 -4.04 -9.14 -6.76
C ILE A 201 -4.76 -10.41 -6.29
N LEU A 202 -5.95 -10.25 -5.70
CA LEU A 202 -6.68 -11.34 -5.06
C LEU A 202 -7.73 -11.92 -6.01
N THR A 203 -7.56 -13.18 -6.37
CA THR A 203 -8.58 -13.98 -7.04
C THR A 203 -9.22 -14.88 -5.97
N PRO A 204 -10.50 -14.65 -5.59
CA PRO A 204 -11.17 -15.43 -4.56
C PRO A 204 -11.18 -16.92 -4.86
N GLY A 205 -10.71 -17.71 -3.89
CA GLY A 205 -10.63 -19.17 -4.02
C GLY A 205 -9.36 -19.69 -4.68
N GLU A 206 -8.53 -18.81 -5.26
CA GLU A 206 -7.23 -19.17 -5.88
C GLU A 206 -6.05 -18.54 -5.13
N ILE A 207 -6.02 -17.22 -5.06
CA ILE A 207 -4.91 -16.45 -4.46
C ILE A 207 -5.34 -15.76 -3.16
N GLY A 208 -6.43 -16.18 -2.56
CA GLY A 208 -6.94 -15.65 -1.32
C GLY A 208 -8.45 -15.84 -1.25
N HIS A 209 -9.05 -15.23 -0.25
CA HIS A 209 -10.48 -15.35 -0.01
C HIS A 209 -11.07 -13.96 0.22
N GLN A 210 -12.30 -13.79 -0.25
CA GLN A 210 -13.05 -12.57 0.02
C GLN A 210 -13.76 -12.67 1.36
N ILE A 211 -13.68 -11.60 2.16
CA ILE A 211 -14.63 -11.36 3.25
C ILE A 211 -15.72 -10.42 2.73
N GLY A 212 -16.98 -10.83 2.96
CA GLY A 212 -18.13 -9.94 2.74
C GLY A 212 -18.19 -8.90 3.85
N CYS A 213 -18.43 -7.67 3.48
CA CYS A 213 -18.72 -6.56 4.38
C CYS A 213 -20.14 -6.10 4.14
#